data_821b918e63015278a11f6adee0daa4e0
#
_entry.id   821b918e63015278a11f6adee0daa4e0
#
_cell.length_a   1.000
_cell.length_b   1.000
_cell.length_c   1.000
_cell.angle_alpha   90.00
_cell.angle_beta   90.00
_cell.angle_gamma   90.00
#
_symmetry.space_group_name_H-M   'P 1'
#
loop_
_entity.id
_entity.type
_entity.pdbx_description
1 polymer ?
#
loop_
_entity_poly.entity_id
_entity_poly.type
_entity_poly.pdbx_seq_one_letter_code
_entity_poly.pdbx_strand_id
1 'polypeptide(L)'
;MKQLTIKKKITLWYTGIIAVVLGTILVLVLLFVDKVGISATEEEISAAVTGFSSNINFQDDSFYLDGDTEFYDDGIMFCIYDKNGRLLYGTIPTQFPEETILKSNTPRMITGSNRKWMIYDSVYTYGDDEEMWVRGITSVHSIELFMQTSEKMLLIVFPLLIILIGAIGYFMIKRALRQVDLICDEVENISNGKDLSKRLSLPKAKDELYELSEKFNEMFERLEFSFEKERQFTSDVSHELRTPVAVIISQCEYLLENENLSAEDKEEIAVILRQAKRMSKLTNEMLMIARNEQDEQHLMEKLDLGLLSELVIEELQTKAQEKNIEITLQKQDDLFMNGDQTLILRMMMNLITNAINYGKTNGHIHVILKVENDQIVGEVKDDGIGISEEHLDRIWERFYRIDKSRSRENGGTGLGLSMVRWIVNLHNGTIHVESIEGIGTSFIFRFPKI
;
A
#
# COMPACT_ATOMS: atom_id res chain seq x y z
N MET A 1 -2.91 9.78 14.19
CA MET A 1 -2.84 10.46 12.86
C MET A 1 -2.69 9.39 11.79
N LYS A 2 -3.67 9.21 10.89
CA LYS A 2 -3.52 8.29 9.75
C LYS A 2 -2.35 8.74 8.88
N GLN A 3 -1.33 7.92 8.75
CA GLN A 3 -0.20 8.20 7.86
C GLN A 3 -0.72 8.31 6.42
N LEU A 4 -0.40 9.42 5.77
CA LEU A 4 -0.72 9.64 4.36
C LEU A 4 -0.02 8.58 3.50
N THR A 5 -0.73 7.97 2.59
CA THR A 5 -0.15 7.02 1.63
C THR A 5 0.92 7.72 0.77
N ILE A 6 1.90 6.96 0.28
CA ILE A 6 2.99 7.48 -0.60
C ILE A 6 2.42 8.24 -1.79
N LYS A 7 1.34 7.73 -2.41
CA LYS A 7 0.61 8.39 -3.52
C LYS A 7 0.18 9.81 -3.15
N LYS A 8 -0.45 9.98 -1.98
CA LYS A 8 -0.91 11.29 -1.49
C LYS A 8 0.25 12.23 -1.14
N LYS A 9 1.34 11.69 -0.57
CA LYS A 9 2.53 12.49 -0.25
C LYS A 9 3.17 13.06 -1.52
N ILE A 10 3.42 12.23 -2.52
CA ILE A 10 4.03 12.67 -3.78
C ILE A 10 3.14 13.69 -4.49
N THR A 11 1.82 13.44 -4.57
CA THR A 11 0.88 14.39 -5.18
C THR A 11 0.90 15.74 -4.48
N LEU A 12 0.89 15.75 -3.15
CA LEU A 12 0.87 16.98 -2.35
C LEU A 12 2.17 17.79 -2.51
N TRP A 13 3.33 17.11 -2.52
CA TRP A 13 4.64 17.73 -2.76
C TRP A 13 4.72 18.33 -4.16
N TYR A 14 4.36 17.55 -5.18
CA TYR A 14 4.37 17.99 -6.58
C TYR A 14 3.43 19.19 -6.79
N THR A 15 2.18 19.10 -6.33
CA THR A 15 1.20 20.18 -6.44
C THR A 15 1.65 21.43 -5.68
N GLY A 16 2.26 21.26 -4.51
CA GLY A 16 2.82 22.37 -3.71
C GLY A 16 3.94 23.11 -4.45
N ILE A 17 4.88 22.38 -5.04
CA ILE A 17 5.98 23.01 -5.81
C ILE A 17 5.42 23.77 -7.02
N ILE A 18 4.49 23.17 -7.76
CA ILE A 18 3.85 23.83 -8.91
C ILE A 18 3.08 25.09 -8.47
N ALA A 19 2.34 25.01 -7.37
CA ALA A 19 1.60 26.16 -6.84
C ALA A 19 2.54 27.34 -6.48
N VAL A 20 3.71 27.05 -5.91
CA VAL A 20 4.72 28.08 -5.61
C VAL A 20 5.28 28.67 -6.92
N VAL A 21 5.65 27.84 -7.89
CA VAL A 21 6.21 28.32 -9.17
C VAL A 21 5.18 29.17 -9.91
N LEU A 22 3.95 28.67 -10.07
CA LEU A 22 2.88 29.41 -10.72
C LEU A 22 2.51 30.68 -9.99
N GLY A 23 2.46 30.65 -8.64
CA GLY A 23 2.23 31.84 -7.83
C GLY A 23 3.29 32.91 -8.03
N THR A 24 4.57 32.52 -8.12
CA THR A 24 5.68 33.45 -8.43
C THR A 24 5.52 34.06 -9.82
N ILE A 25 5.18 33.23 -10.83
CA ILE A 25 4.94 33.71 -12.20
C ILE A 25 3.76 34.69 -12.21
N LEU A 26 2.67 34.39 -11.51
CA LEU A 26 1.50 35.27 -11.43
C LEU A 26 1.89 36.65 -10.87
N VAL A 27 2.63 36.69 -9.75
CA VAL A 27 3.10 37.94 -9.15
C VAL A 27 3.95 38.72 -10.13
N LEU A 28 4.90 38.07 -10.80
CA LEU A 28 5.75 38.73 -11.80
C LEU A 28 4.93 39.29 -12.99
N VAL A 29 3.96 38.54 -13.49
CA VAL A 29 3.09 38.99 -14.59
C VAL A 29 2.28 40.22 -14.15
N LEU A 30 1.67 40.20 -12.97
CA LEU A 30 0.91 41.34 -12.43
C LEU A 30 1.79 42.58 -12.33
N LEU A 31 2.99 42.48 -11.75
CA LEU A 31 3.93 43.60 -11.61
C LEU A 31 4.42 44.12 -12.98
N PHE A 32 4.52 43.24 -13.97
CA PHE A 32 5.00 43.61 -15.32
C PHE A 32 3.91 44.29 -16.15
N VAL A 33 2.69 43.82 -16.10
CA VAL A 33 1.53 44.36 -16.86
C VAL A 33 1.28 45.81 -16.50
N ASP A 34 1.26 46.15 -15.19
CA ASP A 34 1.10 47.54 -14.71
C ASP A 34 2.16 48.48 -15.28
N LYS A 35 3.42 48.05 -15.23
CA LYS A 35 4.53 48.89 -15.66
C LYS A 35 4.56 49.11 -17.19
N VAL A 36 4.31 48.03 -17.94
CA VAL A 36 4.35 48.10 -19.44
C VAL A 36 3.18 48.94 -19.98
N GLY A 37 1.97 48.78 -19.44
CA GLY A 37 0.80 49.51 -19.89
C GLY A 37 0.97 51.03 -19.71
N ILE A 38 1.48 51.47 -18.58
CA ILE A 38 1.74 52.92 -18.34
C ILE A 38 2.86 53.44 -19.23
N SER A 39 3.98 52.73 -19.33
CA SER A 39 5.13 53.17 -20.15
C SER A 39 4.81 53.24 -21.63
N ALA A 40 3.98 52.32 -22.16
CA ALA A 40 3.54 52.38 -23.53
C ALA A 40 2.70 53.62 -23.82
N THR A 41 1.80 54.00 -22.90
CA THR A 41 0.97 55.22 -23.06
C THR A 41 1.81 56.51 -22.92
N GLU A 42 2.84 56.51 -22.06
CA GLU A 42 3.79 57.62 -21.93
C GLU A 42 4.57 57.85 -23.24
N GLU A 43 5.01 56.78 -23.89
CA GLU A 43 5.74 56.86 -25.14
C GLU A 43 4.81 57.25 -26.31
N GLU A 44 3.60 56.72 -26.37
CA GLU A 44 2.59 57.06 -27.39
C GLU A 44 2.18 58.51 -27.33
N ILE A 45 1.82 59.06 -26.15
CA ILE A 45 1.43 60.48 -26.03
C ILE A 45 2.59 61.44 -26.34
N SER A 46 3.81 61.06 -25.94
CA SER A 46 5.01 61.83 -26.23
C SER A 46 5.30 61.91 -27.73
N ALA A 47 5.19 60.76 -28.43
CA ALA A 47 5.37 60.65 -29.87
C ALA A 47 4.28 61.43 -30.62
N ALA A 48 3.01 61.30 -30.18
CA ALA A 48 1.88 62.01 -30.77
C ALA A 48 1.97 63.53 -30.66
N VAL A 49 2.34 64.05 -29.49
CA VAL A 49 2.53 65.52 -29.29
C VAL A 49 3.70 66.03 -30.16
N THR A 50 4.78 65.26 -30.24
CA THR A 50 5.93 65.64 -31.09
C THR A 50 5.54 65.58 -32.59
N GLY A 51 4.78 64.60 -33.00
CA GLY A 51 4.24 64.50 -34.35
C GLY A 51 3.25 65.63 -34.69
N PHE A 52 2.36 65.98 -33.74
CA PHE A 52 1.40 67.08 -33.91
C PHE A 52 2.09 68.40 -34.18
N SER A 53 3.28 68.67 -33.58
CA SER A 53 4.02 69.92 -33.78
C SER A 53 4.48 70.12 -35.20
N SER A 54 4.59 69.10 -36.01
CA SER A 54 4.91 69.21 -37.44
C SER A 54 3.80 69.91 -38.30
N ASN A 55 2.59 69.99 -37.74
CA ASN A 55 1.44 70.65 -38.38
C ASN A 55 1.37 72.19 -38.02
N ILE A 56 2.34 72.64 -37.23
CA ILE A 56 2.44 74.02 -36.80
C ILE A 56 3.55 74.71 -37.63
N ASN A 57 3.17 75.65 -38.43
CA ASN A 57 4.09 76.45 -39.20
C ASN A 57 4.35 77.79 -38.50
N PHE A 58 5.61 78.23 -38.43
CA PHE A 58 6.03 79.49 -37.83
C PHE A 58 6.46 80.45 -38.93
N GLN A 59 5.88 81.64 -39.00
CA GLN A 59 6.28 82.67 -39.94
C GLN A 59 6.17 84.06 -39.33
N ASP A 60 7.29 84.81 -39.35
CA ASP A 60 7.44 86.06 -38.73
C ASP A 60 6.93 85.99 -37.21
N ASP A 61 6.56 86.82 -36.52
CA ASP A 61 6.12 86.78 -35.09
C ASP A 61 4.76 86.07 -34.86
N SER A 62 4.34 85.12 -35.75
CA SER A 62 3.10 84.41 -35.63
C SER A 62 3.21 82.92 -36.02
N PHE A 63 2.32 82.09 -35.50
CA PHE A 63 2.21 80.67 -35.92
C PHE A 63 0.89 80.42 -36.67
N TYR A 64 0.95 79.52 -37.59
CA TYR A 64 -0.19 79.09 -38.39
C TYR A 64 -0.36 77.58 -38.29
N LEU A 65 -1.62 77.16 -38.20
CA LEU A 65 -1.97 75.74 -38.26
C LEU A 65 -2.34 75.39 -39.70
N ASP A 66 -1.92 74.26 -40.17
CA ASP A 66 -2.42 73.74 -41.48
C ASP A 66 -3.95 73.61 -41.46
N GLY A 67 -4.60 73.92 -42.54
CA GLY A 67 -6.05 73.98 -42.60
C GLY A 67 -6.79 72.67 -42.25
N ASP A 68 -6.11 71.55 -42.36
CA ASP A 68 -6.63 70.22 -42.02
C ASP A 68 -6.08 69.70 -40.65
N THR A 69 -5.60 70.55 -39.75
CA THR A 69 -5.07 70.10 -38.45
C THR A 69 -6.15 69.57 -37.54
N GLU A 70 -6.13 68.23 -37.32
CA GLU A 70 -7.04 67.55 -36.43
C GLU A 70 -6.52 67.67 -34.95
N PHE A 71 -7.36 68.18 -34.04
CA PHE A 71 -7.07 68.27 -32.61
C PHE A 71 -7.41 67.03 -31.81
N TYR A 72 -7.69 65.92 -32.50
CA TYR A 72 -7.96 64.60 -31.95
C TYR A 72 -7.41 63.53 -32.90
N ASP A 73 -6.52 62.70 -32.39
CA ASP A 73 -5.96 61.59 -33.11
C ASP A 73 -5.76 60.43 -32.14
N ASP A 74 -6.25 59.21 -32.55
CA ASP A 74 -6.15 57.94 -31.85
C ASP A 74 -6.36 57.97 -30.32
N GLY A 75 -7.39 58.76 -29.85
CA GLY A 75 -7.71 58.88 -28.43
C GLY A 75 -6.93 59.96 -27.70
N ILE A 76 -6.04 60.69 -28.38
CA ILE A 76 -5.27 61.79 -27.87
C ILE A 76 -5.88 63.10 -28.30
N MET A 77 -6.18 64.00 -27.38
CA MET A 77 -6.66 65.32 -27.64
C MET A 77 -5.51 66.34 -27.54
N PHE A 78 -5.39 67.19 -28.52
CA PHE A 78 -4.34 68.22 -28.52
C PHE A 78 -4.94 69.57 -28.15
N CYS A 79 -4.22 70.34 -27.35
CA CYS A 79 -4.56 71.67 -26.89
C CYS A 79 -3.32 72.56 -26.99
N ILE A 80 -3.52 73.75 -27.55
CA ILE A 80 -2.46 74.76 -27.68
C ILE A 80 -2.73 75.89 -26.66
N TYR A 81 -1.73 76.22 -25.86
CA TYR A 81 -1.81 77.30 -24.86
C TYR A 81 -0.76 78.37 -25.13
N ASP A 82 -1.05 79.61 -24.67
CA ASP A 82 -0.08 80.66 -24.63
C ASP A 82 0.89 80.57 -23.41
N LYS A 83 1.88 81.48 -23.35
CA LYS A 83 2.84 81.51 -22.25
C LYS A 83 2.20 81.72 -20.85
N ASN A 84 0.98 82.23 -20.81
CA ASN A 84 0.22 82.45 -19.59
C ASN A 84 -0.69 81.28 -19.22
N GLY A 85 -0.70 80.20 -20.02
CA GLY A 85 -1.53 79.03 -19.83
C GLY A 85 -2.99 79.24 -20.28
N ARG A 86 -3.25 80.26 -21.12
CA ARG A 86 -4.58 80.45 -21.74
C ARG A 86 -4.72 79.58 -22.98
N LEU A 87 -5.84 78.81 -23.04
CA LEU A 87 -6.15 77.96 -24.21
C LEU A 87 -6.36 78.84 -25.46
N LEU A 88 -5.57 78.54 -26.51
CA LEU A 88 -5.68 79.20 -27.83
C LEU A 88 -6.46 78.33 -28.80
N TYR A 89 -6.13 77.04 -28.91
CA TYR A 89 -6.78 76.10 -29.83
C TYR A 89 -6.97 74.73 -29.15
N GLY A 90 -7.92 73.98 -29.65
CA GLY A 90 -8.28 72.65 -29.19
C GLY A 90 -9.45 72.67 -28.20
N THR A 91 -9.80 71.50 -27.70
CA THR A 91 -10.92 71.28 -26.75
C THR A 91 -10.44 70.47 -25.56
N ILE A 92 -10.64 71.03 -24.36
CA ILE A 92 -10.32 70.31 -23.11
C ILE A 92 -11.40 69.26 -22.89
N PRO A 93 -11.02 67.97 -22.61
CA PRO A 93 -12.00 66.92 -22.35
C PRO A 93 -12.85 67.25 -21.11
N THR A 94 -14.13 66.87 -21.15
CA THR A 94 -15.03 66.97 -20.00
C THR A 94 -14.48 66.14 -18.85
N GLN A 95 -14.46 66.68 -17.59
CA GLN A 95 -13.88 66.06 -16.38
C GLN A 95 -12.35 66.10 -16.30
N PHE A 96 -11.66 66.78 -17.21
CA PHE A 96 -10.24 67.11 -17.03
C PHE A 96 -10.10 68.30 -16.11
N PRO A 97 -9.13 68.29 -15.15
CA PRO A 97 -8.92 69.42 -14.24
C PRO A 97 -8.36 70.61 -14.99
N GLU A 98 -9.13 71.72 -15.07
CA GLU A 98 -8.79 72.92 -15.84
C GLU A 98 -7.53 73.63 -15.32
N GLU A 99 -7.24 73.58 -14.03
CA GLU A 99 -6.08 74.24 -13.38
C GLU A 99 -4.81 73.42 -13.44
N THR A 100 -4.54 72.71 -14.52
CA THR A 100 -3.34 71.85 -14.64
C THR A 100 -2.15 72.67 -15.12
N ILE A 101 -1.11 72.80 -14.26
CA ILE A 101 0.14 73.54 -14.58
C ILE A 101 0.85 72.89 -15.77
N LEU A 102 1.29 73.71 -16.72
CA LEU A 102 2.12 73.31 -17.87
C LEU A 102 3.54 72.96 -17.39
N LYS A 103 4.07 71.82 -17.78
CA LYS A 103 5.42 71.36 -17.45
C LYS A 103 6.03 70.61 -18.59
N SER A 104 7.11 71.14 -19.12
CA SER A 104 7.76 70.66 -20.34
C SER A 104 8.34 69.26 -20.25
N ASN A 105 8.17 68.47 -21.32
CA ASN A 105 8.89 67.26 -21.68
C ASN A 105 8.85 66.12 -20.64
N THR A 106 7.79 66.03 -19.87
CA THR A 106 7.62 64.93 -18.92
C THR A 106 6.18 64.43 -18.93
N PRO A 107 5.94 63.15 -19.34
CA PRO A 107 4.62 62.55 -19.21
C PRO A 107 4.19 62.56 -17.74
N ARG A 108 2.92 62.88 -17.48
CA ARG A 108 2.36 62.92 -16.12
C ARG A 108 0.96 62.39 -16.08
N MET A 109 0.70 61.62 -15.05
CA MET A 109 -0.65 61.14 -14.76
C MET A 109 -1.35 62.14 -13.83
N ILE A 110 -2.56 62.56 -14.21
CA ILE A 110 -3.39 63.47 -13.42
C ILE A 110 -4.74 62.82 -13.14
N THR A 111 -5.19 62.98 -11.90
CA THR A 111 -6.48 62.46 -11.45
C THR A 111 -7.52 63.57 -11.57
N GLY A 112 -8.49 63.41 -12.47
CA GLY A 112 -9.66 64.25 -12.54
C GLY A 112 -10.77 63.77 -11.60
N SER A 113 -11.97 64.36 -11.72
CA SER A 113 -13.09 64.06 -10.79
C SER A 113 -13.53 62.59 -10.80
N ASN A 114 -13.39 61.86 -11.88
CA ASN A 114 -13.80 60.43 -11.98
C ASN A 114 -12.96 59.62 -12.97
N ARG A 115 -11.88 60.16 -13.52
CA ARG A 115 -10.99 59.51 -14.48
C ARG A 115 -9.55 59.96 -14.29
N LYS A 116 -8.62 59.10 -14.64
CA LYS A 116 -7.22 59.45 -14.74
C LYS A 116 -6.87 59.78 -16.18
N TRP A 117 -6.04 60.75 -16.32
CA TRP A 117 -5.56 61.28 -17.56
C TRP A 117 -4.05 61.20 -17.64
N MET A 118 -3.52 60.81 -18.80
CA MET A 118 -2.11 60.97 -19.09
C MET A 118 -1.94 62.26 -19.90
N ILE A 119 -1.02 63.10 -19.52
CA ILE A 119 -0.70 64.35 -20.23
C ILE A 119 0.78 64.41 -20.56
N TYR A 120 1.06 65.05 -21.68
CA TYR A 120 2.40 65.41 -22.08
C TYR A 120 2.39 66.81 -22.63
N ASP A 121 3.30 67.66 -22.13
CA ASP A 121 3.40 69.07 -22.52
C ASP A 121 4.73 69.29 -23.25
N SER A 122 4.70 69.91 -24.43
CA SER A 122 5.89 70.35 -25.16
C SER A 122 5.82 71.87 -25.40
N VAL A 123 6.93 72.52 -25.18
CA VAL A 123 7.05 73.97 -25.36
C VAL A 123 7.79 74.26 -26.66
N TYR A 124 7.27 75.24 -27.44
CA TYR A 124 7.86 75.75 -28.65
C TYR A 124 8.01 77.27 -28.56
N THR A 125 9.20 77.74 -28.89
CA THR A 125 9.52 79.19 -28.89
C THR A 125 9.47 79.70 -30.36
N TYR A 126 8.81 80.82 -30.57
CA TYR A 126 8.74 81.49 -31.85
C TYR A 126 8.89 83.02 -31.69
N GLY A 127 9.34 83.73 -32.78
CA GLY A 127 9.59 85.12 -32.73
C GLY A 127 10.62 85.58 -31.67
N ASP A 128 10.44 86.81 -31.14
CA ASP A 128 11.30 87.41 -30.06
C ASP A 128 10.85 86.91 -28.66
N ASP A 129 11.16 85.62 -28.29
CA ASP A 129 10.89 84.99 -26.98
C ASP A 129 9.40 84.78 -26.62
N GLU A 130 8.53 84.61 -27.60
CA GLU A 130 7.14 84.09 -27.35
C GLU A 130 7.10 82.61 -27.24
N GLU A 131 6.47 82.08 -26.19
CA GLU A 131 6.32 80.66 -25.91
C GLU A 131 4.90 80.18 -26.21
N MET A 132 4.82 79.01 -26.88
CA MET A 132 3.58 78.28 -27.14
C MET A 132 3.71 76.89 -26.57
N TRP A 133 2.68 76.40 -25.92
CA TRP A 133 2.64 75.07 -25.31
C TRP A 133 1.65 74.17 -26.09
N VAL A 134 2.09 72.99 -26.47
CA VAL A 134 1.25 71.94 -27.01
C VAL A 134 1.07 70.85 -25.96
N ARG A 135 -0.16 70.62 -25.57
CA ARG A 135 -0.54 69.59 -24.61
C ARG A 135 -1.29 68.49 -25.30
N GLY A 136 -0.80 67.25 -25.18
CA GLY A 136 -1.58 66.05 -25.46
C GLY A 136 -2.29 65.56 -24.19
N ILE A 137 -3.53 65.13 -24.33
CA ILE A 137 -4.37 64.63 -23.24
C ILE A 137 -4.98 63.31 -23.69
N THR A 138 -4.72 62.23 -23.00
CA THR A 138 -5.37 60.93 -23.25
C THR A 138 -5.94 60.32 -21.98
N SER A 139 -7.04 59.56 -22.11
CA SER A 139 -7.70 58.90 -21.01
C SER A 139 -7.06 57.54 -20.71
N VAL A 140 -6.60 57.33 -19.49
CA VAL A 140 -6.04 56.06 -19.05
C VAL A 140 -7.15 55.06 -18.65
N HIS A 141 -8.40 55.46 -18.72
CA HIS A 141 -9.54 54.67 -18.20
C HIS A 141 -9.74 53.31 -18.93
N SER A 142 -9.57 53.26 -20.24
CA SER A 142 -9.67 52.03 -21.01
C SER A 142 -8.55 51.06 -20.61
N ILE A 143 -7.35 51.56 -20.37
CA ILE A 143 -6.20 50.78 -19.94
C ILE A 143 -6.41 50.25 -18.54
N GLU A 144 -6.89 51.09 -17.62
CA GLU A 144 -7.23 50.66 -16.25
C GLU A 144 -8.31 49.59 -16.22
N LEU A 145 -9.35 49.70 -17.04
CA LEU A 145 -10.40 48.66 -17.16
C LEU A 145 -9.83 47.37 -17.70
N PHE A 146 -8.98 47.43 -18.72
CA PHE A 146 -8.32 46.27 -19.27
C PHE A 146 -7.43 45.58 -18.23
N MET A 147 -6.63 46.34 -17.49
CA MET A 147 -5.76 45.83 -16.44
C MET A 147 -6.57 45.21 -15.31
N GLN A 148 -7.60 45.84 -14.80
CA GLN A 148 -8.47 45.29 -13.75
C GLN A 148 -9.18 44.01 -14.20
N THR A 149 -9.63 43.97 -15.48
CA THR A 149 -10.29 42.77 -16.04
C THR A 149 -9.29 41.63 -16.19
N SER A 150 -8.08 41.90 -16.65
CA SER A 150 -7.00 40.93 -16.79
C SER A 150 -6.57 40.38 -15.43
N GLU A 151 -6.43 41.24 -14.43
CA GLU A 151 -6.12 40.84 -13.04
C GLU A 151 -7.18 39.87 -12.48
N LYS A 152 -8.47 40.21 -12.59
CA LYS A 152 -9.57 39.34 -12.16
C LYS A 152 -9.59 38.01 -12.90
N MET A 153 -9.34 38.02 -14.20
CA MET A 153 -9.28 36.82 -15.02
C MET A 153 -8.10 35.92 -14.58
N LEU A 154 -6.93 36.49 -14.35
CA LEU A 154 -5.75 35.75 -13.88
C LEU A 154 -6.00 35.14 -12.50
N LEU A 155 -6.62 35.85 -11.55
CA LEU A 155 -6.97 35.34 -10.23
C LEU A 155 -7.94 34.15 -10.26
N ILE A 156 -8.75 34.01 -11.32
CA ILE A 156 -9.65 32.86 -11.50
C ILE A 156 -8.94 31.71 -12.24
N VAL A 157 -8.21 32.03 -13.32
CA VAL A 157 -7.59 31.01 -14.18
C VAL A 157 -6.45 30.27 -13.46
N PHE A 158 -5.64 30.97 -12.66
CA PHE A 158 -4.49 30.33 -11.98
C PHE A 158 -4.88 29.24 -10.97
N PRO A 159 -5.83 29.45 -10.03
CA PRO A 159 -6.27 28.38 -9.14
C PRO A 159 -6.85 27.18 -9.90
N LEU A 160 -7.62 27.45 -10.95
CA LEU A 160 -8.22 26.42 -11.79
C LEU A 160 -7.13 25.58 -12.49
N LEU A 161 -6.07 26.21 -12.98
CA LEU A 161 -4.93 25.57 -13.58
C LEU A 161 -4.15 24.71 -12.57
N ILE A 162 -3.96 25.18 -11.34
CA ILE A 162 -3.33 24.41 -10.26
C ILE A 162 -4.15 23.16 -9.94
N ILE A 163 -5.48 23.28 -9.85
CA ILE A 163 -6.38 22.15 -9.60
C ILE A 163 -6.28 21.13 -10.74
N LEU A 164 -6.30 21.61 -12.00
CA LEU A 164 -6.21 20.76 -13.18
C LEU A 164 -4.88 19.99 -13.22
N ILE A 165 -3.76 20.67 -13.01
CA ILE A 165 -2.44 20.05 -12.98
C ILE A 165 -2.32 19.05 -11.82
N GLY A 166 -2.85 19.41 -10.64
CA GLY A 166 -2.92 18.50 -9.49
C GLY A 166 -3.72 17.25 -9.77
N ALA A 167 -4.86 17.37 -10.44
CA ALA A 167 -5.69 16.24 -10.84
C ALA A 167 -4.97 15.33 -11.86
N ILE A 168 -4.38 15.92 -12.90
CA ILE A 168 -3.59 15.16 -13.90
C ILE A 168 -2.44 14.41 -13.21
N GLY A 169 -1.67 15.11 -12.37
CA GLY A 169 -0.56 14.50 -11.62
C GLY A 169 -1.02 13.35 -10.72
N TYR A 170 -2.15 13.50 -10.02
CA TYR A 170 -2.73 12.44 -9.21
C TYR A 170 -3.08 11.19 -10.05
N PHE A 171 -3.72 11.38 -11.20
CA PHE A 171 -4.06 10.26 -12.09
C PHE A 171 -2.81 9.56 -12.66
N MET A 172 -1.78 10.33 -13.04
CA MET A 172 -0.51 9.76 -13.51
C MET A 172 0.18 8.93 -12.41
N ILE A 173 0.32 9.48 -11.21
CA ILE A 173 0.93 8.79 -10.06
C ILE A 173 0.13 7.55 -9.67
N LYS A 174 -1.20 7.65 -9.64
CA LYS A 174 -2.08 6.51 -9.37
C LYS A 174 -1.91 5.39 -10.39
N ARG A 175 -1.75 5.74 -11.68
CA ARG A 175 -1.54 4.76 -12.76
C ARG A 175 -0.17 4.10 -12.66
N ALA A 176 0.89 4.88 -12.43
CA ALA A 176 2.25 4.37 -12.30
C ALA A 176 2.40 3.43 -11.08
N LEU A 177 1.88 3.83 -9.92
CA LEU A 177 1.97 3.03 -8.70
C LEU A 177 0.99 1.85 -8.63
N ARG A 178 0.07 1.72 -9.58
CA ARG A 178 -0.82 0.55 -9.66
C ARG A 178 -0.06 -0.74 -9.95
N GLN A 179 0.99 -0.67 -10.76
CA GLN A 179 1.82 -1.85 -11.06
C GLN A 179 2.56 -2.35 -9.82
N VAL A 180 3.02 -1.43 -8.95
CA VAL A 180 3.64 -1.80 -7.67
C VAL A 180 2.62 -2.50 -6.75
N ASP A 181 1.39 -1.98 -6.66
CA ASP A 181 0.34 -2.62 -5.86
C ASP A 181 0.09 -4.07 -6.36
N LEU A 182 -0.01 -4.28 -7.68
CA LEU A 182 -0.22 -5.62 -8.27
C LEU A 182 0.93 -6.58 -7.94
N ILE A 183 2.19 -6.12 -8.03
CA ILE A 183 3.36 -6.93 -7.65
C ILE A 183 3.29 -7.30 -6.16
N CYS A 184 2.95 -6.35 -5.28
CA CYS A 184 2.82 -6.62 -3.85
C CYS A 184 1.73 -7.66 -3.55
N ASP A 185 0.55 -7.50 -4.17
CA ASP A 185 -0.58 -8.43 -3.99
C ASP A 185 -0.20 -9.85 -4.50
N GLU A 186 0.52 -9.94 -5.63
CA GLU A 186 0.94 -11.22 -6.20
C GLU A 186 2.03 -11.89 -5.36
N VAL A 187 2.98 -11.11 -4.81
CA VAL A 187 3.99 -11.60 -3.84
C VAL A 187 3.32 -12.11 -2.57
N GLU A 188 2.33 -11.39 -2.05
CA GLU A 188 1.58 -11.80 -0.87
C GLU A 188 0.79 -13.09 -1.12
N ASN A 189 0.16 -13.23 -2.29
CA ASN A 189 -0.55 -14.43 -2.68
C ASN A 189 0.37 -15.65 -2.83
N ILE A 190 1.57 -15.48 -3.41
CA ILE A 190 2.59 -16.55 -3.51
C ILE A 190 3.06 -16.95 -2.11
N SER A 191 3.36 -15.98 -1.25
CA SER A 191 3.85 -16.22 0.10
C SER A 191 2.80 -16.91 0.98
N ASN A 192 1.54 -16.47 0.94
CA ASN A 192 0.46 -17.03 1.74
C ASN A 192 -0.04 -18.38 1.19
N GLY A 193 -0.02 -18.57 -0.14
CA GLY A 193 -0.45 -19.79 -0.81
C GLY A 193 0.53 -20.96 -0.72
N LYS A 194 1.73 -20.75 -0.16
CA LYS A 194 2.83 -21.75 -0.09
C LYS A 194 3.23 -22.37 -1.43
N ASP A 195 2.74 -21.84 -2.54
CA ASP A 195 3.03 -22.32 -3.90
C ASP A 195 4.15 -21.46 -4.51
N LEU A 196 5.38 -21.82 -4.21
CA LEU A 196 6.57 -21.12 -4.69
C LEU A 196 6.88 -21.41 -6.18
N SER A 197 6.11 -22.26 -6.86
CA SER A 197 6.26 -22.51 -8.31
C SER A 197 5.69 -21.36 -9.14
N LYS A 198 4.78 -20.58 -8.57
CA LYS A 198 4.23 -19.40 -9.24
C LYS A 198 5.27 -18.31 -9.42
N ARG A 199 5.14 -17.58 -10.52
CA ARG A 199 6.05 -16.47 -10.86
C ARG A 199 5.25 -15.20 -11.05
N LEU A 200 5.85 -14.08 -10.68
CA LEU A 200 5.30 -12.77 -10.97
C LEU A 200 5.20 -12.55 -12.47
N SER A 201 4.06 -11.97 -12.89
CA SER A 201 3.87 -11.56 -14.27
C SER A 201 4.77 -10.38 -14.60
N LEU A 202 5.69 -10.53 -15.55
CA LEU A 202 6.62 -9.46 -15.92
C LEU A 202 5.87 -8.33 -16.65
N PRO A 203 6.10 -7.07 -16.26
CA PRO A 203 5.58 -5.92 -16.99
C PRO A 203 6.01 -5.91 -18.45
N LYS A 204 5.16 -5.38 -19.35
CA LYS A 204 5.48 -5.28 -20.80
C LYS A 204 6.63 -4.31 -21.09
N ALA A 205 6.79 -3.27 -20.27
CA ALA A 205 7.88 -2.32 -20.37
C ALA A 205 9.10 -2.86 -19.59
N LYS A 206 10.28 -2.80 -20.20
CA LYS A 206 11.54 -3.15 -19.53
C LYS A 206 12.05 -1.94 -18.76
N ASP A 207 11.38 -1.62 -17.67
CA ASP A 207 11.70 -0.55 -16.73
C ASP A 207 12.18 -1.14 -15.39
N GLU A 208 12.35 -0.29 -14.38
CA GLU A 208 12.81 -0.67 -13.05
C GLU A 208 11.84 -1.66 -12.37
N LEU A 209 10.56 -1.65 -12.73
CA LEU A 209 9.58 -2.60 -12.22
C LEU A 209 9.73 -3.98 -12.85
N TYR A 210 10.15 -4.04 -14.11
CA TYR A 210 10.51 -5.30 -14.78
C TYR A 210 11.71 -5.93 -14.07
N GLU A 211 12.79 -5.16 -13.85
CA GLU A 211 13.99 -5.65 -13.16
C GLU A 211 13.67 -6.13 -11.75
N LEU A 212 12.82 -5.38 -11.02
CA LEU A 212 12.37 -5.78 -9.69
C LEU A 212 11.60 -7.11 -9.73
N SER A 213 10.67 -7.28 -10.66
CA SER A 213 9.88 -8.51 -10.82
C SER A 213 10.77 -9.70 -11.18
N GLU A 214 11.78 -9.50 -12.02
CA GLU A 214 12.77 -10.51 -12.39
C GLU A 214 13.59 -10.94 -11.15
N LYS A 215 14.02 -9.99 -10.33
CA LYS A 215 14.75 -10.29 -9.07
C LYS A 215 13.88 -11.06 -8.06
N PHE A 216 12.60 -10.74 -7.97
CA PHE A 216 11.68 -11.55 -7.16
C PHE A 216 11.54 -12.97 -7.70
N ASN A 217 11.41 -13.14 -9.01
CA ASN A 217 11.33 -14.47 -9.63
C ASN A 217 12.61 -15.28 -9.39
N GLU A 218 13.79 -14.69 -9.52
CA GLU A 218 15.07 -15.33 -9.15
C GLU A 218 15.11 -15.74 -7.67
N MET A 219 14.58 -14.90 -6.78
CA MET A 219 14.49 -15.21 -5.35
C MET A 219 13.56 -16.40 -5.09
N PHE A 220 12.38 -16.42 -5.72
CA PHE A 220 11.44 -17.54 -5.60
C PHE A 220 12.03 -18.84 -6.12
N GLU A 221 12.76 -18.81 -7.25
CA GLU A 221 13.45 -19.98 -7.79
C GLU A 221 14.48 -20.55 -6.81
N ARG A 222 15.28 -19.68 -6.17
CA ARG A 222 16.26 -20.10 -5.17
C ARG A 222 15.60 -20.66 -3.91
N LEU A 223 14.49 -20.08 -3.49
CA LEU A 223 13.72 -20.58 -2.35
C LEU A 223 13.11 -21.95 -2.66
N GLU A 224 12.45 -22.09 -3.81
CA GLU A 224 11.90 -23.37 -4.30
C GLU A 224 12.98 -24.46 -4.32
N PHE A 225 14.12 -24.17 -4.95
CA PHE A 225 15.25 -25.10 -5.02
C PHE A 225 15.80 -25.47 -3.62
N SER A 226 15.87 -24.50 -2.70
CA SER A 226 16.32 -24.76 -1.32
C SER A 226 15.35 -25.67 -0.57
N PHE A 227 14.05 -25.44 -0.71
CA PHE A 227 13.03 -26.29 -0.11
C PHE A 227 13.01 -27.69 -0.72
N GLU A 228 13.16 -27.82 -2.04
CA GLU A 228 13.27 -29.13 -2.70
C GLU A 228 14.47 -29.93 -2.20
N LYS A 229 15.64 -29.28 -2.08
CA LYS A 229 16.83 -29.92 -1.50
C LYS A 229 16.63 -30.36 -0.04
N GLU A 230 16.03 -29.51 0.79
CA GLU A 230 15.73 -29.86 2.17
C GLU A 230 14.79 -31.07 2.27
N ARG A 231 13.77 -31.11 1.41
CA ARG A 231 12.82 -32.25 1.31
C ARG A 231 13.52 -33.52 0.87
N GLN A 232 14.31 -33.46 -0.21
CA GLN A 232 15.06 -34.60 -0.70
C GLN A 232 16.02 -35.13 0.37
N PHE A 233 16.78 -34.25 1.02
CA PHE A 233 17.66 -34.64 2.12
C PHE A 233 16.89 -35.35 3.24
N THR A 234 15.75 -34.80 3.66
CA THR A 234 14.90 -35.41 4.70
C THR A 234 14.40 -36.79 4.28
N SER A 235 14.00 -36.95 3.00
CA SER A 235 13.56 -38.23 2.46
C SER A 235 14.69 -39.24 2.45
N ASP A 236 15.86 -38.88 1.90
CA ASP A 236 17.01 -39.78 1.76
C ASP A 236 17.52 -40.23 3.14
N VAL A 237 17.71 -39.29 4.08
CA VAL A 237 18.12 -39.63 5.45
C VAL A 237 17.12 -40.56 6.14
N SER A 238 15.82 -40.34 5.94
CA SER A 238 14.80 -41.19 6.54
C SER A 238 14.78 -42.61 5.96
N HIS A 239 15.04 -42.74 4.64
CA HIS A 239 15.20 -44.06 4.01
C HIS A 239 16.45 -44.77 4.50
N GLU A 240 17.58 -44.09 4.57
CA GLU A 240 18.85 -44.64 5.04
C GLU A 240 18.82 -45.04 6.51
N LEU A 241 18.00 -44.33 7.36
CA LEU A 241 17.83 -44.69 8.75
C LEU A 241 16.83 -45.82 8.98
N ARG A 242 15.83 -46.03 8.12
CA ARG A 242 14.83 -47.08 8.30
C ARG A 242 15.42 -48.48 8.30
N THR A 243 16.34 -48.75 7.40
CA THR A 243 16.94 -50.10 7.21
C THR A 243 17.72 -50.51 8.45
N PRO A 244 18.72 -49.75 8.98
CA PRO A 244 19.45 -50.18 10.16
C PRO A 244 18.57 -50.26 11.43
N VAL A 245 17.57 -49.37 11.56
CA VAL A 245 16.63 -49.42 12.65
C VAL A 245 15.77 -50.69 12.63
N ALA A 246 15.29 -51.08 11.45
CA ALA A 246 14.52 -52.30 11.28
C ALA A 246 15.37 -53.54 11.63
N VAL A 247 16.66 -53.58 11.29
CA VAL A 247 17.58 -54.66 11.67
C VAL A 247 17.75 -54.69 13.18
N ILE A 248 17.95 -53.53 13.85
CA ILE A 248 18.06 -53.47 15.32
C ILE A 248 16.79 -54.01 15.98
N ILE A 249 15.62 -53.62 15.49
CA ILE A 249 14.32 -54.09 16.02
C ILE A 249 14.25 -55.61 15.90
N SER A 250 14.49 -56.14 14.70
CA SER A 250 14.42 -57.60 14.43
C SER A 250 15.41 -58.39 15.32
N GLN A 251 16.62 -57.89 15.47
CA GLN A 251 17.63 -58.52 16.35
C GLN A 251 17.23 -58.49 17.81
N CYS A 252 16.69 -57.40 18.32
CA CYS A 252 16.21 -57.30 19.69
C CYS A 252 15.01 -58.22 19.94
N GLU A 253 14.06 -58.30 19.00
CA GLU A 253 12.91 -59.21 19.09
C GLU A 253 13.36 -60.67 19.08
N TYR A 254 14.28 -61.04 18.17
CA TYR A 254 14.87 -62.40 18.16
C TYR A 254 15.58 -62.76 19.44
N LEU A 255 16.37 -61.82 20.02
CA LEU A 255 17.06 -62.07 21.29
C LEU A 255 16.11 -62.23 22.48
N LEU A 256 14.99 -61.48 22.52
CA LEU A 256 13.99 -61.61 23.56
C LEU A 256 13.21 -62.93 23.55
N GLU A 257 13.15 -63.62 22.41
CA GLU A 257 12.57 -64.95 22.30
C GLU A 257 13.49 -66.05 22.88
N ASN A 258 14.77 -65.73 23.18
CA ASN A 258 15.70 -66.72 23.74
C ASN A 258 15.42 -66.94 25.24
N GLU A 259 14.99 -68.15 25.58
CA GLU A 259 14.67 -68.53 26.99
C GLU A 259 15.86 -68.54 27.91
N ASN A 260 17.10 -68.68 27.40
CA ASN A 260 18.33 -68.78 28.21
C ASN A 260 18.91 -67.42 28.66
N LEU A 261 18.30 -66.32 28.30
CA LEU A 261 18.73 -64.97 28.72
C LEU A 261 18.32 -64.68 30.19
N SER A 262 19.19 -63.99 30.91
CA SER A 262 18.84 -63.52 32.26
C SER A 262 17.72 -62.47 32.23
N ALA A 263 16.99 -62.29 33.32
CA ALA A 263 15.96 -61.26 33.40
C ALA A 263 16.54 -59.87 33.21
N GLU A 264 17.78 -59.64 33.66
CA GLU A 264 18.51 -58.35 33.52
C GLU A 264 18.85 -58.07 32.05
N ASP A 265 19.39 -59.07 31.30
CA ASP A 265 19.69 -58.95 29.88
C ASP A 265 18.41 -58.67 29.06
N LYS A 266 17.30 -59.36 29.40
CA LYS A 266 15.99 -59.12 28.76
C LYS A 266 15.49 -57.71 28.95
N GLU A 267 15.69 -57.13 30.16
CA GLU A 267 15.30 -55.78 30.44
C GLU A 267 16.16 -54.73 29.66
N GLU A 268 17.47 -54.95 29.56
CA GLU A 268 18.37 -54.13 28.74
C GLU A 268 18.00 -54.16 27.25
N ILE A 269 17.76 -55.36 26.70
CA ILE A 269 17.33 -55.54 25.31
C ILE A 269 15.98 -54.86 25.07
N ALA A 270 15.03 -54.97 26.03
CA ALA A 270 13.74 -54.28 25.92
C ALA A 270 13.88 -52.75 25.90
N VAL A 271 14.85 -52.19 26.61
CA VAL A 271 15.18 -50.76 26.53
C VAL A 271 15.68 -50.39 25.12
N ILE A 272 16.62 -51.17 24.58
CA ILE A 272 17.14 -50.96 23.21
C ILE A 272 16.00 -51.05 22.18
N LEU A 273 15.15 -52.03 22.28
CA LEU A 273 13.99 -52.25 21.41
C LEU A 273 13.03 -51.05 21.47
N ARG A 274 12.73 -50.52 22.66
CA ARG A 274 11.87 -49.34 22.82
C ARG A 274 12.48 -48.09 22.12
N GLN A 275 13.81 -47.90 22.23
CA GLN A 275 14.47 -46.80 21.52
C GLN A 275 14.48 -46.97 20.03
N ALA A 276 14.73 -48.20 19.51
CA ALA A 276 14.69 -48.53 18.10
C ALA A 276 13.28 -48.33 17.50
N LYS A 277 12.23 -48.80 18.18
CA LYS A 277 10.82 -48.53 17.81
C LYS A 277 10.49 -47.05 17.79
N ARG A 278 11.01 -46.29 18.73
CA ARG A 278 10.86 -44.84 18.75
C ARG A 278 11.56 -44.15 17.58
N MET A 279 12.80 -44.56 17.22
CA MET A 279 13.51 -44.05 16.02
C MET A 279 12.74 -44.40 14.75
N SER A 280 12.24 -45.63 14.63
CA SER A 280 11.39 -46.03 13.48
C SER A 280 10.16 -45.13 13.35
N LYS A 281 9.48 -44.83 14.45
CA LYS A 281 8.33 -43.91 14.47
C LYS A 281 8.70 -42.51 13.99
N LEU A 282 9.80 -41.94 14.55
CA LEU A 282 10.31 -40.63 14.17
C LEU A 282 10.63 -40.54 12.68
N THR A 283 11.38 -41.50 12.13
CA THR A 283 11.76 -41.52 10.71
C THR A 283 10.54 -41.62 9.81
N ASN A 284 9.56 -42.44 10.17
CA ASN A 284 8.31 -42.56 9.40
C ASN A 284 7.46 -41.30 9.45
N GLU A 285 7.39 -40.61 10.58
CA GLU A 285 6.69 -39.32 10.72
C GLU A 285 7.40 -38.21 9.91
N MET A 286 8.75 -38.17 9.92
CA MET A 286 9.52 -37.23 9.09
C MET A 286 9.30 -37.45 7.60
N LEU A 287 9.36 -38.72 7.14
CA LEU A 287 9.10 -39.08 5.75
C LEU A 287 7.72 -38.67 5.29
N MET A 288 6.72 -38.89 6.13
CA MET A 288 5.35 -38.55 5.80
C MET A 288 5.17 -37.05 5.61
N ILE A 289 5.76 -36.24 6.51
CA ILE A 289 5.73 -34.78 6.37
C ILE A 289 6.44 -34.34 5.07
N ALA A 290 7.61 -34.93 4.78
CA ALA A 290 8.39 -34.59 3.59
C ALA A 290 7.69 -34.98 2.26
N ARG A 291 7.02 -36.13 2.22
CA ARG A 291 6.33 -36.63 1.03
C ARG A 291 4.99 -35.97 0.79
N ASN A 292 4.19 -35.78 1.83
CA ASN A 292 2.82 -35.30 1.70
C ASN A 292 2.74 -33.78 1.38
N GLU A 293 3.84 -33.04 1.47
CA GLU A 293 3.92 -31.65 0.96
C GLU A 293 4.06 -31.57 -0.56
N GLN A 294 4.29 -32.71 -1.26
CA GLN A 294 4.46 -32.78 -2.73
C GLN A 294 3.35 -33.54 -3.46
N ASP A 295 2.67 -34.49 -2.81
CA ASP A 295 1.62 -35.30 -3.49
C ASP A 295 0.33 -34.44 -3.57
N GLU A 296 0.11 -33.86 -4.75
CA GLU A 296 -1.18 -33.24 -5.13
C GLU A 296 -2.31 -34.27 -5.29
N GLN A 297 -2.02 -35.59 -5.19
CA GLN A 297 -2.99 -36.67 -5.37
C GLN A 297 -3.41 -37.32 -4.06
N HIS A 298 -3.86 -36.47 -3.07
CA HIS A 298 -4.64 -37.02 -1.97
C HIS A 298 -5.98 -37.51 -2.50
N LEU A 299 -6.33 -38.78 -2.20
CA LEU A 299 -7.63 -39.32 -2.53
C LEU A 299 -8.70 -38.68 -1.66
N MET A 300 -9.17 -37.53 -2.14
CA MET A 300 -10.26 -36.82 -1.47
C MET A 300 -11.58 -37.52 -1.78
N GLU A 301 -12.16 -38.14 -0.79
CA GLU A 301 -13.44 -38.85 -0.91
C GLU A 301 -14.45 -38.36 0.17
N LYS A 302 -15.73 -38.65 -0.07
CA LYS A 302 -16.77 -38.36 0.92
C LYS A 302 -16.61 -39.33 2.07
N LEU A 303 -16.35 -38.80 3.29
CA LEU A 303 -16.15 -39.61 4.48
C LEU A 303 -17.03 -39.08 5.64
N ASP A 304 -17.41 -40.01 6.52
CA ASP A 304 -18.14 -39.70 7.77
C ASP A 304 -17.14 -39.59 8.93
N LEU A 305 -16.95 -38.35 9.41
CA LEU A 305 -16.02 -38.05 10.51
C LEU A 305 -16.49 -38.68 11.82
N GLY A 306 -17.79 -38.84 12.02
CA GLY A 306 -18.36 -39.52 13.20
C GLY A 306 -17.96 -41.00 13.24
N LEU A 307 -18.08 -41.73 12.13
CA LEU A 307 -17.68 -43.09 12.02
C LEU A 307 -16.17 -43.29 12.21
N LEU A 308 -15.35 -42.42 11.59
CA LEU A 308 -13.88 -42.49 11.74
C LEU A 308 -13.46 -42.24 13.17
N SER A 309 -14.15 -41.35 13.88
CA SER A 309 -13.85 -41.07 15.30
C SER A 309 -14.20 -42.26 16.19
N GLU A 310 -15.29 -42.99 15.90
CA GLU A 310 -15.63 -44.23 16.63
C GLU A 310 -14.54 -45.30 16.47
N LEU A 311 -14.07 -45.52 15.24
CA LEU A 311 -12.99 -46.47 14.97
C LEU A 311 -11.71 -46.14 15.73
N VAL A 312 -11.33 -44.86 15.77
CA VAL A 312 -10.13 -44.41 16.52
C VAL A 312 -10.30 -44.58 18.02
N ILE A 313 -11.50 -44.29 18.56
CA ILE A 313 -11.77 -44.48 20.00
C ILE A 313 -11.71 -45.95 20.36
N GLU A 314 -12.31 -46.85 19.56
CA GLU A 314 -12.26 -48.31 19.75
C GLU A 314 -10.82 -48.81 19.80
N GLU A 315 -9.98 -48.39 18.81
CA GLU A 315 -8.55 -48.76 18.77
C GLU A 315 -7.78 -48.28 20.00
N LEU A 316 -8.09 -47.12 20.55
CA LEU A 316 -7.38 -46.53 21.71
C LEU A 316 -7.96 -46.93 23.06
N GLN A 317 -9.06 -47.67 23.11
CA GLN A 317 -9.77 -48.04 24.33
C GLN A 317 -8.87 -48.79 25.33
N THR A 318 -8.09 -49.75 24.83
CA THR A 318 -7.15 -50.55 25.70
C THR A 318 -6.11 -49.63 26.36
N LYS A 319 -5.57 -48.68 25.58
CA LYS A 319 -4.56 -47.74 26.08
C LYS A 319 -5.15 -46.75 27.11
N ALA A 320 -6.40 -46.34 26.93
CA ALA A 320 -7.11 -45.49 27.89
C ALA A 320 -7.40 -46.25 29.18
N GLN A 321 -7.78 -47.55 29.10
CA GLN A 321 -8.02 -48.42 30.25
C GLN A 321 -6.78 -48.63 31.14
N GLU A 322 -5.58 -48.67 30.53
CA GLU A 322 -4.33 -48.76 31.30
C GLU A 322 -4.15 -47.62 32.32
N LYS A 323 -4.74 -46.45 32.04
CA LYS A 323 -4.74 -45.28 32.95
C LYS A 323 -6.08 -45.03 33.62
N ASN A 324 -7.06 -45.93 33.45
CA ASN A 324 -8.47 -45.74 33.87
C ASN A 324 -9.08 -44.45 33.32
N ILE A 325 -8.80 -44.07 32.09
CA ILE A 325 -9.36 -42.87 31.44
C ILE A 325 -10.64 -43.29 30.73
N GLU A 326 -11.73 -42.57 30.97
CA GLU A 326 -12.99 -42.73 30.27
C GLU A 326 -13.04 -41.83 29.02
N ILE A 327 -13.29 -42.42 27.85
CA ILE A 327 -13.45 -41.67 26.59
C ILE A 327 -14.93 -41.69 26.22
N THR A 328 -15.52 -40.51 26.07
CA THR A 328 -16.92 -40.32 25.61
C THR A 328 -16.98 -39.65 24.25
N LEU A 329 -17.85 -40.16 23.39
CA LEU A 329 -18.13 -39.55 22.08
C LEU A 329 -19.56 -38.99 22.05
N GLN A 330 -19.64 -37.71 21.78
CA GLN A 330 -20.89 -37.00 21.53
C GLN A 330 -20.90 -36.53 20.07
N LYS A 331 -21.72 -37.14 19.22
CA LYS A 331 -21.78 -36.79 17.80
C LYS A 331 -23.19 -36.51 17.34
N GLN A 332 -23.33 -35.57 16.41
CA GLN A 332 -24.53 -35.38 15.59
C GLN A 332 -24.52 -36.35 14.40
N ASP A 333 -25.66 -36.48 13.74
CA ASP A 333 -25.77 -37.19 12.48
C ASP A 333 -25.26 -36.31 11.30
N ASP A 334 -24.99 -36.93 10.14
CA ASP A 334 -24.61 -36.27 8.90
C ASP A 334 -23.31 -35.44 8.99
N LEU A 335 -22.25 -36.00 9.55
CA LEU A 335 -20.92 -35.40 9.65
C LEU A 335 -20.04 -35.70 8.44
N PHE A 336 -20.58 -35.45 7.23
CA PHE A 336 -19.88 -35.75 5.98
C PHE A 336 -18.98 -34.61 5.55
N MET A 337 -17.73 -34.94 5.21
CA MET A 337 -16.73 -34.04 4.64
C MET A 337 -16.01 -34.68 3.48
N ASN A 338 -15.33 -33.85 2.66
CA ASN A 338 -14.41 -34.33 1.64
C ASN A 338 -13.01 -34.40 2.22
N GLY A 339 -12.35 -35.58 2.16
CA GLY A 339 -11.05 -35.73 2.77
C GLY A 339 -10.36 -37.04 2.47
N ASP A 340 -9.09 -37.14 2.87
CA ASP A 340 -8.30 -38.37 2.86
C ASP A 340 -8.54 -39.13 4.16
N GLN A 341 -9.15 -40.30 4.06
CA GLN A 341 -9.50 -41.12 5.23
C GLN A 341 -8.30 -41.45 6.11
N THR A 342 -7.16 -41.78 5.51
CA THR A 342 -5.94 -42.16 6.24
C THR A 342 -5.39 -40.99 7.05
N LEU A 343 -5.41 -39.77 6.47
CA LEU A 343 -4.94 -38.57 7.14
C LEU A 343 -5.89 -38.15 8.26
N ILE A 344 -7.20 -38.19 8.04
CA ILE A 344 -8.18 -37.86 9.09
C ILE A 344 -8.12 -38.84 10.26
N LEU A 345 -8.03 -40.15 10.01
CA LEU A 345 -7.80 -41.15 11.07
C LEU A 345 -6.55 -40.81 11.88
N ARG A 346 -5.45 -40.44 11.21
CA ARG A 346 -4.19 -40.11 11.86
C ARG A 346 -4.26 -38.81 12.67
N MET A 347 -5.00 -37.81 12.20
CA MET A 347 -5.29 -36.60 12.96
C MET A 347 -6.01 -36.94 14.27
N MET A 348 -7.09 -37.70 14.20
CA MET A 348 -7.88 -38.12 15.36
C MET A 348 -7.03 -38.97 16.32
N MET A 349 -6.24 -39.93 15.81
CA MET A 349 -5.31 -40.72 16.58
C MET A 349 -4.29 -39.85 17.36
N ASN A 350 -3.71 -38.81 16.72
CA ASN A 350 -2.77 -37.94 17.39
C ASN A 350 -3.43 -37.12 18.51
N LEU A 351 -4.62 -36.55 18.26
CA LEU A 351 -5.34 -35.73 19.24
C LEU A 351 -5.75 -36.57 20.46
N ILE A 352 -6.40 -37.73 20.21
CA ILE A 352 -6.88 -38.59 21.30
C ILE A 352 -5.70 -39.26 22.03
N THR A 353 -4.62 -39.66 21.34
CA THR A 353 -3.41 -40.18 21.98
C THR A 353 -2.74 -39.14 22.86
N ASN A 354 -2.71 -37.87 22.45
CA ASN A 354 -2.19 -36.81 23.28
C ASN A 354 -3.06 -36.61 24.52
N ALA A 355 -4.39 -36.61 24.39
CA ALA A 355 -5.30 -36.54 25.53
C ALA A 355 -5.08 -37.71 26.53
N ILE A 356 -4.87 -38.96 26.05
CA ILE A 356 -4.54 -40.08 26.93
C ILE A 356 -3.17 -39.92 27.58
N ASN A 357 -2.15 -39.50 26.83
CA ASN A 357 -0.78 -39.40 27.36
C ASN A 357 -0.63 -38.34 28.46
N TYR A 358 -1.29 -37.21 28.27
CA TYR A 358 -1.24 -36.04 29.18
C TYR A 358 -2.43 -35.96 30.13
N GLY A 359 -3.45 -36.80 29.95
CA GLY A 359 -4.60 -36.94 30.82
C GLY A 359 -4.21 -37.42 32.23
N LYS A 360 -5.04 -37.13 33.22
CA LYS A 360 -4.93 -37.63 34.61
C LYS A 360 -5.33 -39.09 34.67
N THR A 361 -4.75 -39.83 35.60
CA THR A 361 -5.25 -41.19 35.96
C THR A 361 -6.65 -41.06 36.53
N ASN A 362 -7.57 -41.90 36.11
CA ASN A 362 -9.02 -41.81 36.35
C ASN A 362 -9.65 -40.53 35.79
N GLY A 363 -9.09 -40.01 34.69
CA GLY A 363 -9.56 -38.81 34.01
C GLY A 363 -10.60 -39.07 32.94
N HIS A 364 -11.01 -37.99 32.25
CA HIS A 364 -12.04 -38.07 31.23
C HIS A 364 -11.56 -37.39 29.95
N ILE A 365 -11.93 -37.98 28.81
CA ILE A 365 -11.73 -37.39 27.50
C ILE A 365 -13.09 -37.28 26.82
N HIS A 366 -13.45 -36.07 26.39
CA HIS A 366 -14.68 -35.83 25.66
C HIS A 366 -14.37 -35.49 24.19
N VAL A 367 -14.91 -36.30 23.30
CA VAL A 367 -14.88 -36.04 21.84
C VAL A 367 -16.28 -35.58 21.45
N ILE A 368 -16.39 -34.35 20.94
CA ILE A 368 -17.65 -33.74 20.55
C ILE A 368 -17.58 -33.39 19.08
N LEU A 369 -18.57 -33.85 18.30
CA LEU A 369 -18.69 -33.55 16.87
C LEU A 369 -20.07 -33.00 16.57
N LYS A 370 -20.15 -31.80 16.02
CA LYS A 370 -21.39 -31.10 15.73
C LYS A 370 -21.30 -30.32 14.43
N VAL A 371 -22.43 -29.89 13.90
CA VAL A 371 -22.51 -29.00 12.74
C VAL A 371 -22.89 -27.60 13.21
N GLU A 372 -22.08 -26.62 12.85
CA GLU A 372 -22.32 -25.18 13.08
C GLU A 372 -22.02 -24.38 11.82
N ASN A 373 -22.96 -23.58 11.33
CA ASN A 373 -22.78 -22.66 10.19
C ASN A 373 -22.18 -23.36 8.94
N ASP A 374 -22.73 -24.49 8.51
CA ASP A 374 -22.24 -25.30 7.38
C ASP A 374 -20.80 -25.84 7.55
N GLN A 375 -20.32 -25.91 8.78
CA GLN A 375 -19.03 -26.49 9.12
C GLN A 375 -19.22 -27.62 10.13
N ILE A 376 -18.42 -28.65 10.00
CA ILE A 376 -18.26 -29.65 11.04
C ILE A 376 -17.27 -29.10 12.06
N VAL A 377 -17.72 -28.98 13.30
CA VAL A 377 -16.89 -28.57 14.44
C VAL A 377 -16.60 -29.80 15.30
N GLY A 378 -15.34 -30.11 15.45
CA GLY A 378 -14.87 -31.16 16.34
C GLY A 378 -14.08 -30.60 17.50
N GLU A 379 -14.29 -31.18 18.69
CA GLU A 379 -13.55 -30.85 19.91
C GLU A 379 -13.05 -32.13 20.57
N VAL A 380 -11.77 -32.17 20.90
CA VAL A 380 -11.16 -33.21 21.74
C VAL A 380 -10.68 -32.54 23.02
N LYS A 381 -11.37 -32.81 24.13
CA LYS A 381 -11.15 -32.18 25.44
C LYS A 381 -10.68 -33.21 26.46
N ASP A 382 -9.63 -32.90 27.19
CA ASP A 382 -9.13 -33.67 28.33
C ASP A 382 -9.11 -32.85 29.61
N ASP A 383 -9.13 -33.52 30.74
CA ASP A 383 -8.97 -32.95 32.08
C ASP A 383 -7.53 -33.12 32.64
N GLY A 384 -6.55 -33.19 31.73
CA GLY A 384 -5.14 -33.45 32.00
C GLY A 384 -4.37 -32.33 32.67
N ILE A 385 -3.05 -32.32 32.42
CA ILE A 385 -2.12 -31.36 33.02
C ILE A 385 -2.28 -29.94 32.45
N GLY A 386 -2.93 -29.78 31.30
CA GLY A 386 -3.03 -28.50 30.60
C GLY A 386 -1.70 -28.01 30.03
N ILE A 387 -1.77 -26.85 29.38
CA ILE A 387 -0.64 -26.18 28.70
C ILE A 387 -0.61 -24.74 29.19
N SER A 388 0.55 -24.24 29.61
CA SER A 388 0.70 -22.84 29.98
C SER A 388 0.65 -21.92 28.73
N GLU A 389 0.19 -20.67 28.89
CA GLU A 389 -0.04 -19.70 27.81
C GLU A 389 1.20 -19.47 26.93
N GLU A 390 2.39 -19.44 27.52
CA GLU A 390 3.67 -19.24 26.82
C GLU A 390 4.01 -20.33 25.79
N HIS A 391 3.37 -21.50 25.89
CA HIS A 391 3.61 -22.65 25.01
C HIS A 391 2.55 -22.84 23.93
N LEU A 392 1.37 -22.21 24.04
CA LEU A 392 0.22 -22.42 23.14
C LEU A 392 0.54 -22.17 21.66
N ASP A 393 1.31 -21.14 21.36
CA ASP A 393 1.72 -20.84 19.99
C ASP A 393 2.78 -21.82 19.47
N ARG A 394 3.63 -22.34 20.36
CA ARG A 394 4.79 -23.14 20.02
C ARG A 394 4.51 -24.63 19.92
N ILE A 395 3.43 -25.15 20.47
CA ILE A 395 3.07 -26.58 20.38
C ILE A 395 2.87 -27.08 18.95
N TRP A 396 2.68 -26.15 17.98
CA TRP A 396 2.53 -26.44 16.57
C TRP A 396 3.87 -26.51 15.81
N GLU A 397 4.98 -26.10 16.46
CA GLU A 397 6.33 -26.20 15.89
C GLU A 397 6.79 -27.66 15.84
N ARG A 398 7.52 -28.03 14.77
CA ARG A 398 8.11 -29.37 14.64
C ARG A 398 9.15 -29.59 15.74
N PHE A 399 9.12 -30.79 16.35
CA PHE A 399 10.03 -31.21 17.46
C PHE A 399 9.87 -30.41 18.76
N TYR A 400 8.91 -29.49 18.83
CA TYR A 400 8.68 -28.74 20.06
C TYR A 400 8.04 -29.62 21.12
N ARG A 401 8.51 -29.47 22.38
CA ARG A 401 8.04 -30.19 23.57
C ARG A 401 8.23 -29.31 24.78
N ILE A 402 7.23 -29.22 25.63
CA ILE A 402 7.24 -28.43 26.86
C ILE A 402 8.26 -29.04 27.87
N ASP A 403 8.25 -30.38 28.04
CA ASP A 403 9.10 -31.06 28.98
C ASP A 403 9.88 -32.22 28.31
N LYS A 404 11.21 -32.10 28.24
CA LYS A 404 12.09 -33.09 27.59
C LYS A 404 12.28 -34.37 28.44
N SER A 405 12.05 -34.31 29.76
CA SER A 405 12.30 -35.41 30.68
C SER A 405 11.10 -36.34 30.82
N ARG A 406 9.93 -35.85 31.16
CA ARG A 406 8.68 -36.62 31.33
C ARG A 406 8.19 -37.25 30.03
N SER A 407 8.42 -36.61 28.92
CA SER A 407 7.98 -37.12 27.63
C SER A 407 8.93 -38.12 26.98
N ARG A 408 10.10 -38.46 27.63
CA ARG A 408 10.93 -39.60 27.20
C ARG A 408 10.26 -40.94 27.56
N GLU A 409 9.54 -41.02 28.62
CA GLU A 409 8.81 -42.22 29.06
C GLU A 409 7.57 -42.47 28.20
N ASN A 410 6.87 -41.44 27.77
CA ASN A 410 5.65 -41.53 26.97
C ASN A 410 5.86 -41.58 25.43
N GLY A 411 7.10 -41.67 24.94
CA GLY A 411 7.42 -41.91 23.53
C GLY A 411 7.02 -40.81 22.52
N GLY A 412 6.73 -39.58 22.98
CA GLY A 412 6.35 -38.46 22.13
C GLY A 412 7.51 -37.98 21.25
N THR A 413 7.23 -37.73 19.97
CA THR A 413 8.18 -37.29 18.92
C THR A 413 8.27 -35.78 18.77
N GLY A 414 7.24 -35.04 19.22
CA GLY A 414 7.07 -33.60 18.95
C GLY A 414 6.62 -33.26 17.52
N LEU A 415 6.23 -34.29 16.75
CA LEU A 415 5.73 -34.12 15.37
C LEU A 415 4.20 -34.25 15.27
N GLY A 416 3.54 -34.81 16.27
CA GLY A 416 2.11 -35.13 16.22
C GLY A 416 1.21 -33.91 16.00
N LEU A 417 1.39 -32.82 16.78
CA LEU A 417 0.55 -31.61 16.65
C LEU A 417 0.86 -30.81 15.38
N SER A 418 2.12 -30.74 14.97
CA SER A 418 2.47 -30.10 13.69
C SER A 418 1.84 -30.85 12.50
N MET A 419 1.76 -32.18 12.57
CA MET A 419 1.07 -33.02 11.59
C MET A 419 -0.45 -32.78 11.64
N VAL A 420 -1.05 -32.69 12.82
CA VAL A 420 -2.49 -32.38 12.96
C VAL A 420 -2.81 -31.05 12.27
N ARG A 421 -2.03 -29.99 12.54
CA ARG A 421 -2.22 -28.67 11.91
C ARG A 421 -2.07 -28.74 10.41
N TRP A 422 -1.11 -29.52 9.89
CA TRP A 422 -0.92 -29.71 8.47
C TRP A 422 -2.12 -30.44 7.82
N ILE A 423 -2.61 -31.54 8.45
CA ILE A 423 -3.77 -32.29 7.95
C ILE A 423 -5.01 -31.41 7.91
N VAL A 424 -5.28 -30.63 8.96
CA VAL A 424 -6.43 -29.74 9.01
C VAL A 424 -6.36 -28.68 7.89
N ASN A 425 -5.19 -28.07 7.69
CA ASN A 425 -5.00 -27.09 6.62
C ASN A 425 -5.16 -27.71 5.22
N LEU A 426 -4.69 -28.94 4.99
CA LEU A 426 -4.86 -29.67 3.72
C LEU A 426 -6.35 -29.85 3.36
N HIS A 427 -7.19 -30.05 4.37
CA HIS A 427 -8.64 -30.22 4.24
C HIS A 427 -9.42 -28.89 4.31
N ASN A 428 -8.76 -27.73 4.07
CA ASN A 428 -9.35 -26.39 4.15
C ASN A 428 -10.04 -26.10 5.51
N GLY A 429 -9.54 -26.74 6.56
CA GLY A 429 -10.04 -26.56 7.92
C GLY A 429 -9.24 -25.54 8.74
N THR A 430 -9.67 -25.36 9.96
CA THR A 430 -8.94 -24.56 10.99
C THR A 430 -8.85 -25.34 12.28
N ILE A 431 -7.78 -25.17 13.05
CA ILE A 431 -7.62 -25.76 14.38
C ILE A 431 -7.05 -24.73 15.35
N HIS A 432 -7.55 -24.73 16.56
CA HIS A 432 -7.04 -23.93 17.67
C HIS A 432 -7.03 -24.76 18.96
N VAL A 433 -6.36 -24.26 19.98
CA VAL A 433 -6.23 -24.88 21.28
C VAL A 433 -6.66 -23.90 22.37
N GLU A 434 -7.42 -24.42 23.31
CA GLU A 434 -7.76 -23.73 24.57
C GLU A 434 -7.25 -24.59 25.71
N SER A 435 -6.43 -24.04 26.59
CA SER A 435 -5.85 -24.82 27.69
C SER A 435 -5.58 -23.96 28.91
N ILE A 436 -5.74 -24.54 30.07
CA ILE A 436 -5.37 -23.95 31.35
C ILE A 436 -4.53 -24.99 32.12
N GLU A 437 -3.34 -24.56 32.50
CA GLU A 437 -2.41 -25.42 33.26
C GLU A 437 -3.05 -25.95 34.57
N GLY A 438 -2.96 -27.24 34.76
CA GLY A 438 -3.58 -27.94 35.90
C GLY A 438 -5.05 -28.32 35.74
N ILE A 439 -5.75 -27.77 34.71
CA ILE A 439 -7.18 -28.04 34.49
C ILE A 439 -7.38 -29.02 33.34
N GLY A 440 -6.79 -28.74 32.16
CA GLY A 440 -6.94 -29.58 30.97
C GLY A 440 -6.75 -28.82 29.67
N THR A 441 -6.94 -29.52 28.54
CA THR A 441 -6.74 -29.00 27.21
C THR A 441 -7.95 -29.34 26.29
N SER A 442 -8.35 -28.40 25.43
CA SER A 442 -9.33 -28.58 24.38
C SER A 442 -8.73 -28.22 23.04
N PHE A 443 -8.67 -29.19 22.11
CA PHE A 443 -8.34 -28.97 20.71
C PHE A 443 -9.63 -28.88 19.90
N ILE A 444 -9.86 -27.73 19.25
CA ILE A 444 -11.07 -27.45 18.50
C ILE A 444 -10.71 -27.28 17.03
N PHE A 445 -11.30 -28.10 16.17
CA PHE A 445 -11.08 -28.07 14.71
C PHE A 445 -12.37 -27.88 13.96
N ARG A 446 -12.29 -27.32 12.75
CA ARG A 446 -13.42 -27.07 11.86
C ARG A 446 -13.10 -27.52 10.45
N PHE A 447 -14.05 -28.20 9.80
CA PHE A 447 -13.99 -28.60 8.40
C PHE A 447 -15.21 -28.13 7.63
N PRO A 448 -15.09 -27.84 6.31
CA PRO A 448 -16.24 -27.62 5.45
C PRO A 448 -17.12 -28.87 5.42
N LYS A 449 -18.44 -28.74 5.62
CA LYS A 449 -19.43 -29.82 5.46
C LYS A 449 -19.83 -29.96 3.99
N ILE A 450 -20.11 -31.21 3.54
CA ILE A 450 -20.73 -31.52 2.23
C ILE A 450 -22.15 -32.07 2.40
#